data_56d63fa483ea0035582dacdb643d780f
#
_entry.id   56d63fa483ea0035582dacdb643d780f
#
_cell.length_a   1.000
_cell.length_b   1.000
_cell.length_c   1.000
_cell.angle_alpha   90.00
_cell.angle_beta   90.00
_cell.angle_gamma   90.00
#
_symmetry.space_group_name_H-M   'P 1'
#
loop_
_entity.id
_entity.type
_entity.pdbx_description
1 polymer ?
#
loop_
_entity_poly.entity_id
_entity_poly.type
_entity_poly.pdbx_seq_one_letter_code
_entity_poly.pdbx_strand_id
1 'polypeptide(L)'
;VDESFPGVICGLQDTGNFKIGDTLTEGEILNFKGVPSFSPEHFRYVNNADPLKSKQLYKGLDQLMDEGVAQLFTLELNGRKVIGTVGALQYEVIQYRLEHEYGAKCSYENLNVHKACWVEPEDPKNEEFKEFKRVKQRYLAKDKQGQLVFLADSAFTMQMTQQKYPTVKLHFTSEF
;
A
#
# COMPACT_ATOMS: atom_id res chain seq x y z
N VAL A 1 -6.50 -33.37 1.82
CA VAL A 1 -6.36 -33.92 3.19
C VAL A 1 -7.65 -33.64 3.92
N ASP A 2 -8.15 -34.66 4.62
CA ASP A 2 -9.42 -34.56 5.36
C ASP A 2 -9.22 -34.03 6.78
N GLU A 3 -7.99 -34.00 7.25
CA GLU A 3 -7.58 -33.49 8.56
C GLU A 3 -6.21 -32.81 8.50
N SER A 4 -6.01 -31.73 9.26
CA SER A 4 -4.71 -31.11 9.47
C SER A 4 -4.49 -30.82 10.95
N PHE A 5 -3.23 -30.90 11.39
CA PHE A 5 -2.86 -30.68 12.77
C PHE A 5 -2.27 -29.28 12.98
N PRO A 6 -2.27 -28.75 14.23
CA PRO A 6 -1.67 -27.44 14.53
C PRO A 6 -0.23 -27.35 14.03
N GLY A 7 0.09 -26.25 13.34
CA GLY A 7 1.41 -25.99 12.75
C GLY A 7 1.61 -26.53 11.33
N VAL A 8 0.60 -27.16 10.73
CA VAL A 8 0.65 -27.61 9.33
C VAL A 8 0.21 -26.49 8.40
N ILE A 9 0.93 -26.30 7.28
CA ILE A 9 0.56 -25.39 6.22
C ILE A 9 -0.35 -26.15 5.23
N CYS A 10 -1.57 -25.66 5.05
CA CYS A 10 -2.54 -26.24 4.12
C CYS A 10 -2.79 -25.29 2.96
N GLY A 11 -2.89 -25.84 1.74
CA GLY A 11 -3.36 -25.13 0.56
C GLY A 11 -4.88 -25.30 0.43
N LEU A 12 -5.59 -24.19 0.33
CA LEU A 12 -7.03 -24.17 0.08
C LEU A 12 -7.30 -23.58 -1.29
N GLN A 13 -8.25 -24.16 -2.02
CA GLN A 13 -8.72 -23.55 -3.26
C GLN A 13 -9.71 -22.44 -2.92
N ASP A 14 -9.38 -21.21 -3.31
CA ASP A 14 -10.22 -20.04 -3.11
C ASP A 14 -10.77 -19.53 -4.45
N THR A 15 -12.00 -19.05 -4.43
CA THR A 15 -12.69 -18.40 -5.56
C THR A 15 -12.56 -16.87 -5.54
N GLY A 16 -11.63 -16.32 -4.74
CA GLY A 16 -11.37 -14.89 -4.61
C GLY A 16 -12.13 -14.21 -3.47
N ASN A 17 -12.55 -14.98 -2.45
CA ASN A 17 -13.26 -14.48 -1.29
C ASN A 17 -12.32 -14.14 -0.11
N PHE A 18 -11.13 -14.74 -0.08
CA PHE A 18 -10.19 -14.58 1.03
C PHE A 18 -9.09 -13.58 0.71
N LYS A 19 -8.66 -12.87 1.74
CA LYS A 19 -7.53 -11.94 1.68
C LYS A 19 -6.40 -12.42 2.57
N ILE A 20 -5.19 -11.96 2.30
CA ILE A 20 -4.05 -12.21 3.18
C ILE A 20 -4.36 -11.61 4.57
N GLY A 21 -4.21 -12.43 5.61
CA GLY A 21 -4.53 -12.07 6.98
C GLY A 21 -5.92 -12.52 7.45
N ASP A 22 -6.78 -13.01 6.54
CA ASP A 22 -8.06 -13.57 6.95
C ASP A 22 -7.88 -14.87 7.74
N THR A 23 -8.73 -15.07 8.73
CA THR A 23 -8.78 -16.27 9.55
C THR A 23 -10.01 -17.09 9.20
N LEU A 24 -9.81 -18.37 8.89
CA LEU A 24 -10.90 -19.31 8.65
C LEU A 24 -11.20 -20.07 9.93
N THR A 25 -12.46 -20.06 10.38
CA THR A 25 -12.89 -20.75 11.58
C THR A 25 -14.23 -21.45 11.37
N GLU A 26 -14.45 -22.54 12.09
CA GLU A 26 -15.75 -23.18 12.21
C GLU A 26 -16.41 -22.75 13.53
N GLY A 27 -17.23 -21.69 13.51
CA GLY A 27 -18.12 -21.31 14.60
C GLY A 27 -17.63 -20.13 15.46
N GLU A 28 -16.49 -20.19 16.11
CA GLU A 28 -16.01 -19.09 16.95
C GLU A 28 -15.34 -17.99 16.13
N ILE A 29 -15.61 -16.73 16.49
CA ILE A 29 -14.90 -15.59 15.93
C ILE A 29 -13.54 -15.49 16.63
N LEU A 30 -12.48 -15.88 15.95
CA LEU A 30 -11.10 -15.79 16.43
C LEU A 30 -10.40 -14.63 15.74
N ASN A 31 -9.82 -13.72 16.52
CA ASN A 31 -8.96 -12.65 16.03
C ASN A 31 -7.50 -12.98 16.38
N PHE A 32 -6.73 -13.36 15.38
CA PHE A 32 -5.28 -13.44 15.50
C PHE A 32 -4.66 -12.09 15.14
N LYS A 33 -3.50 -11.78 15.71
CA LYS A 33 -2.71 -10.66 15.18
C LYS A 33 -2.37 -10.98 13.73
N GLY A 34 -2.73 -10.07 12.83
CA GLY A 34 -2.54 -10.25 11.40
C GLY A 34 -1.08 -10.48 10.99
N VAL A 35 -0.89 -10.85 9.73
CA VAL A 35 0.46 -10.90 9.14
C VAL A 35 1.03 -9.48 9.19
N PRO A 36 2.25 -9.27 9.73
CA PRO A 36 2.84 -7.95 9.81
C PRO A 36 2.87 -7.28 8.44
N SER A 37 2.26 -6.10 8.34
CA SER A 37 2.36 -5.26 7.15
C SER A 37 3.75 -4.65 7.11
N PHE A 38 4.59 -5.08 6.18
CA PHE A 38 5.93 -4.52 6.02
C PHE A 38 5.83 -3.16 5.32
N SER A 39 6.47 -2.15 5.92
CA SER A 39 6.61 -0.84 5.29
C SER A 39 7.44 -0.97 4.02
N PRO A 40 6.99 -0.41 2.89
CA PRO A 40 7.77 -0.42 1.67
C PRO A 40 9.11 0.32 1.83
N GLU A 41 10.12 -0.15 1.11
CA GLU A 41 11.45 0.47 1.07
C GLU A 41 11.79 1.07 -0.30
N HIS A 42 11.12 0.59 -1.35
CA HIS A 42 11.29 1.08 -2.71
C HIS A 42 9.97 1.64 -3.24
N PHE A 43 10.05 2.79 -3.92
CA PHE A 43 8.88 3.48 -4.46
C PHE A 43 9.10 3.87 -5.91
N ARG A 44 8.12 3.56 -6.77
CA ARG A 44 8.14 3.97 -8.18
C ARG A 44 6.74 4.39 -8.62
N TYR A 45 6.69 5.39 -9.48
CA TYR A 45 5.46 5.61 -10.24
C TYR A 45 5.21 4.44 -11.17
N VAL A 46 3.96 4.05 -11.30
CA VAL A 46 3.51 3.13 -12.35
C VAL A 46 2.74 3.92 -13.39
N ASN A 47 3.21 3.82 -14.63
CA ASN A 47 2.61 4.47 -15.77
C ASN A 47 1.99 3.42 -16.69
N ASN A 48 0.82 3.72 -17.23
CA ASN A 48 0.19 2.89 -18.25
C ASN A 48 0.94 3.07 -19.58
N ALA A 49 1.51 1.99 -20.10
CA ALA A 49 2.20 2.01 -21.39
C ALA A 49 1.23 1.91 -22.60
N ASP A 50 -0.01 1.46 -22.36
CA ASP A 50 -1.06 1.34 -23.39
C ASP A 50 -2.39 1.92 -22.89
N PRO A 51 -2.76 3.15 -23.30
CA PRO A 51 -3.99 3.79 -22.85
C PRO A 51 -5.25 2.96 -23.07
N LEU A 52 -5.29 2.11 -24.11
CA LEU A 52 -6.43 1.25 -24.41
C LEU A 52 -6.60 0.10 -23.40
N LYS A 53 -5.56 -0.20 -22.63
CA LYS A 53 -5.52 -1.25 -21.62
C LYS A 53 -5.61 -0.74 -20.17
N SER A 54 -6.02 0.51 -19.99
CA SER A 54 -6.09 1.13 -18.66
C SER A 54 -6.93 0.33 -17.66
N LYS A 55 -8.07 -0.17 -18.09
CA LYS A 55 -8.96 -0.97 -17.24
C LYS A 55 -8.31 -2.28 -16.79
N GLN A 56 -7.62 -2.96 -17.70
CA GLN A 56 -6.90 -4.20 -17.41
C GLN A 56 -5.73 -3.94 -16.46
N LEU A 57 -4.98 -2.87 -16.69
CA LEU A 57 -3.86 -2.47 -15.82
C LEU A 57 -4.33 -2.24 -14.39
N TYR A 58 -5.35 -1.41 -14.18
CA TYR A 58 -5.83 -1.10 -12.84
C TYR A 58 -6.47 -2.30 -12.16
N LYS A 59 -7.20 -3.15 -12.89
CA LYS A 59 -7.71 -4.41 -12.36
C LYS A 59 -6.57 -5.35 -11.92
N GLY A 60 -5.55 -5.49 -12.75
CA GLY A 60 -4.39 -6.32 -12.43
C GLY A 60 -3.63 -5.80 -11.22
N LEU A 61 -3.37 -4.49 -11.17
CA LEU A 61 -2.74 -3.87 -9.99
C LEU A 61 -3.55 -4.13 -8.71
N ASP A 62 -4.86 -3.96 -8.79
CA ASP A 62 -5.75 -4.14 -7.64
C ASP A 62 -5.69 -5.55 -7.09
N GLN A 63 -5.72 -6.56 -7.96
CA GLN A 63 -5.62 -7.97 -7.57
C GLN A 63 -4.23 -8.31 -7.01
N LEU A 64 -3.14 -7.85 -7.65
CA LEU A 64 -1.78 -8.07 -7.16
C LEU A 64 -1.56 -7.45 -5.78
N MET A 65 -2.19 -6.29 -5.51
CA MET A 65 -2.12 -5.67 -4.17
C MET A 65 -2.92 -6.47 -3.14
N ASP A 66 -4.06 -7.04 -3.51
CA ASP A 66 -4.84 -7.92 -2.62
C ASP A 66 -4.09 -9.21 -2.27
N GLU A 67 -3.23 -9.68 -3.17
CA GLU A 67 -2.30 -10.79 -2.90
C GLU A 67 -1.08 -10.38 -2.05
N GLY A 68 -0.96 -9.11 -1.66
CA GLY A 68 0.14 -8.63 -0.82
C GLY A 68 1.51 -8.56 -1.51
N VAL A 69 1.56 -8.59 -2.85
CA VAL A 69 2.82 -8.50 -3.61
C VAL A 69 3.51 -7.17 -3.39
N ALA A 70 2.74 -6.09 -3.25
CA ALA A 70 3.22 -4.74 -3.02
C ALA A 70 2.11 -3.88 -2.42
N GLN A 71 2.38 -2.58 -2.21
CA GLN A 71 1.39 -1.61 -1.77
C GLN A 71 1.17 -0.54 -2.84
N LEU A 72 -0.08 -0.13 -3.05
CA LEU A 72 -0.47 0.88 -4.02
C LEU A 72 -0.89 2.16 -3.32
N PHE A 73 -0.27 3.26 -3.72
CA PHE A 73 -0.60 4.60 -3.26
C PHE A 73 -1.09 5.45 -4.44
N THR A 74 -2.03 6.34 -4.15
CA THR A 74 -2.54 7.32 -5.13
C THR A 74 -2.22 8.71 -4.62
N LEU A 75 -1.39 9.47 -5.34
CA LEU A 75 -1.05 10.83 -4.95
C LEU A 75 -2.29 11.72 -4.96
N GLU A 76 -2.51 12.50 -3.89
CA GLU A 76 -3.67 13.39 -3.80
C GLU A 76 -3.62 14.54 -4.79
N LEU A 77 -2.42 15.04 -5.09
CA LEU A 77 -2.24 16.22 -5.94
C LEU A 77 -2.66 15.98 -7.40
N ASN A 78 -2.36 14.81 -7.96
CA ASN A 78 -2.48 14.56 -9.40
C ASN A 78 -3.05 13.18 -9.75
N GLY A 79 -3.39 12.36 -8.75
CA GLY A 79 -3.94 11.02 -8.95
C GLY A 79 -2.96 9.98 -9.50
N ARG A 80 -1.66 10.31 -9.64
CA ARG A 80 -0.66 9.35 -10.09
C ARG A 80 -0.55 8.18 -9.12
N LYS A 81 -0.36 7.00 -9.69
CA LYS A 81 -0.18 5.76 -8.93
C LYS A 81 1.28 5.52 -8.61
N VAL A 82 1.54 5.15 -7.36
CA VAL A 82 2.85 4.78 -6.84
C VAL A 82 2.77 3.38 -6.28
N ILE A 83 3.71 2.52 -6.66
CA ILE A 83 3.88 1.19 -6.07
C ILE A 83 5.02 1.24 -5.08
N GLY A 84 4.75 0.77 -3.86
CA GLY A 84 5.74 0.54 -2.82
C GLY A 84 6.02 -0.94 -2.64
N THR A 85 7.30 -1.34 -2.64
CA THR A 85 7.74 -2.73 -2.48
C THR A 85 8.79 -2.84 -1.38
N VAL A 86 8.92 -4.02 -0.80
CA VAL A 86 10.01 -4.32 0.16
C VAL A 86 11.32 -4.59 -0.59
N GLY A 87 11.26 -5.24 -1.74
CA GLY A 87 12.42 -5.58 -2.56
C GLY A 87 12.29 -5.09 -4.00
N ALA A 88 13.42 -4.71 -4.61
CA ALA A 88 13.45 -4.16 -5.97
C ALA A 88 12.97 -5.17 -7.06
N LEU A 89 13.19 -6.46 -6.86
CA LEU A 89 12.76 -7.51 -7.80
C LEU A 89 11.24 -7.64 -7.92
N GLN A 90 10.48 -7.19 -6.93
CA GLN A 90 9.02 -7.24 -6.98
C GLN A 90 8.45 -6.42 -8.14
N TYR A 91 9.13 -5.36 -8.59
CA TYR A 91 8.69 -4.58 -9.76
C TYR A 91 8.71 -5.42 -11.05
N GLU A 92 9.72 -6.25 -11.23
CA GLU A 92 9.80 -7.15 -12.40
C GLU A 92 8.72 -8.21 -12.36
N VAL A 93 8.45 -8.77 -11.17
CA VAL A 93 7.36 -9.74 -10.98
C VAL A 93 6.00 -9.12 -11.28
N ILE A 94 5.72 -7.92 -10.78
CA ILE A 94 4.48 -7.19 -11.03
C ILE A 94 4.33 -6.90 -12.52
N GLN A 95 5.38 -6.41 -13.19
CA GLN A 95 5.35 -6.11 -14.63
C GLN A 95 5.09 -7.36 -15.46
N TYR A 96 5.80 -8.46 -15.16
CA TYR A 96 5.60 -9.75 -15.82
C TYR A 96 4.17 -10.25 -15.67
N ARG A 97 3.63 -10.24 -14.47
CA ARG A 97 2.26 -10.70 -14.18
C ARG A 97 1.21 -9.82 -14.85
N LEU A 98 1.37 -8.49 -14.82
CA LEU A 98 0.46 -7.58 -15.52
C LEU A 98 0.43 -7.86 -17.02
N GLU A 99 1.56 -8.13 -17.65
CA GLU A 99 1.62 -8.43 -19.07
C GLU A 99 1.02 -9.79 -19.42
N HIS A 100 1.35 -10.85 -18.66
CA HIS A 100 0.98 -12.21 -18.99
C HIS A 100 -0.40 -12.64 -18.48
N GLU A 101 -0.83 -12.15 -17.33
CA GLU A 101 -2.13 -12.53 -16.74
C GLU A 101 -3.24 -11.54 -17.12
N TYR A 102 -2.92 -10.25 -17.31
CA TYR A 102 -3.93 -9.20 -17.57
C TYR A 102 -3.80 -8.57 -18.96
N GLY A 103 -2.77 -8.90 -19.72
CA GLY A 103 -2.51 -8.35 -21.05
C GLY A 103 -2.25 -6.83 -21.01
N ALA A 104 -1.75 -6.29 -19.89
CA ALA A 104 -1.51 -4.88 -19.68
C ALA A 104 -0.02 -4.61 -19.51
N LYS A 105 0.48 -3.59 -20.20
CA LYS A 105 1.88 -3.16 -20.10
C LYS A 105 1.98 -1.92 -19.22
N CYS A 106 2.95 -1.93 -18.31
CA CYS A 106 3.29 -0.76 -17.52
C CYS A 106 4.77 -0.41 -17.68
N SER A 107 5.09 0.83 -17.33
CA SER A 107 6.46 1.29 -17.16
C SER A 107 6.59 1.95 -15.79
N TYR A 108 7.82 1.97 -15.28
CA TYR A 108 8.12 2.58 -13.99
C TYR A 108 8.96 3.84 -14.16
N GLU A 109 8.72 4.80 -13.30
CA GLU A 109 9.52 6.01 -13.16
C GLU A 109 9.98 6.11 -11.71
N ASN A 110 11.23 6.43 -11.48
CA ASN A 110 11.78 6.53 -10.14
C ASN A 110 11.11 7.65 -9.35
N LEU A 111 10.83 7.36 -8.09
CA LEU A 111 10.31 8.31 -7.12
C LEU A 111 11.21 8.31 -5.89
N ASN A 112 11.71 9.48 -5.54
CA ASN A 112 12.54 9.63 -4.35
C ASN A 112 11.64 9.71 -3.11
N VAL A 113 11.40 8.57 -2.49
CA VAL A 113 10.71 8.43 -1.20
C VAL A 113 11.60 7.62 -0.28
N HIS A 114 11.83 8.15 0.90
CA HIS A 114 12.58 7.48 1.96
C HIS A 114 11.68 6.56 2.78
N LYS A 115 10.45 7.02 3.12
CA LYS A 115 9.52 6.28 3.96
C LYS A 115 8.07 6.67 3.68
N ALA A 116 7.19 5.68 3.72
CA ALA A 116 5.75 5.91 3.79
C ALA A 116 5.32 5.99 5.25
N CYS A 117 4.58 7.04 5.60
CA CYS A 117 4.08 7.27 6.95
C CYS A 117 2.56 7.44 6.89
N TRP A 118 1.82 6.56 7.55
CA TRP A 118 0.37 6.69 7.71
C TRP A 118 0.07 7.78 8.72
N VAL A 119 -0.87 8.64 8.38
CA VAL A 119 -1.16 9.89 9.08
C VAL A 119 -2.38 9.74 9.98
N GLU A 120 -2.18 9.89 11.27
CA GLU A 120 -3.25 9.93 12.28
C GLU A 120 -3.29 11.29 12.95
N PRO A 121 -4.24 12.18 12.63
CA PRO A 121 -4.42 13.42 13.36
C PRO A 121 -5.13 13.15 14.69
N GLU A 122 -4.72 13.82 15.76
CA GLU A 122 -5.44 13.78 17.04
C GLU A 122 -6.87 14.34 16.92
N ASP A 123 -7.03 15.40 16.11
CA ASP A 123 -8.32 15.93 15.71
C ASP A 123 -8.29 16.27 14.20
N PRO A 124 -9.11 15.59 13.38
CA PRO A 124 -9.21 15.87 11.94
C PRO A 124 -9.64 17.32 11.58
N LYS A 125 -10.24 18.04 12.53
CA LYS A 125 -10.70 19.42 12.35
C LYS A 125 -9.68 20.47 12.81
N ASN A 126 -8.59 20.04 13.45
CA ASN A 126 -7.54 20.93 13.95
C ASN A 126 -6.92 21.75 12.80
N GLU A 127 -6.64 23.02 13.07
CA GLU A 127 -5.97 23.92 12.12
C GLU A 127 -4.56 23.44 11.76
N GLU A 128 -3.85 22.84 12.70
CA GLU A 128 -2.54 22.24 12.46
C GLU A 128 -2.61 21.12 11.39
N PHE A 129 -3.61 20.28 11.45
CA PHE A 129 -3.81 19.23 10.44
C PHE A 129 -4.21 19.80 9.08
N LYS A 130 -5.00 20.87 9.05
CA LYS A 130 -5.35 21.56 7.80
C LYS A 130 -4.10 22.19 7.17
N GLU A 131 -3.26 22.86 7.99
CA GLU A 131 -1.98 23.40 7.53
C GLU A 131 -1.05 22.31 7.02
N PHE A 132 -0.91 21.19 7.76
CA PHE A 132 -0.14 20.04 7.33
C PHE A 132 -0.57 19.56 5.94
N LYS A 133 -1.85 19.32 5.72
CA LYS A 133 -2.37 18.91 4.41
C LYS A 133 -2.07 19.91 3.30
N ARG A 134 -2.22 21.21 3.57
CA ARG A 134 -1.94 22.27 2.61
C ARG A 134 -0.46 22.35 2.26
N VAL A 135 0.43 22.34 3.25
CA VAL A 135 1.87 22.51 3.06
C VAL A 135 2.53 21.25 2.49
N LYS A 136 2.06 20.09 2.90
CA LYS A 136 2.61 18.77 2.48
C LYS A 136 1.87 18.13 1.31
N GLN A 137 0.93 18.81 0.67
CA GLN A 137 0.04 18.26 -0.37
C GLN A 137 0.76 17.43 -1.43
N ARG A 138 1.94 17.88 -1.89
CA ARG A 138 2.74 17.18 -2.91
C ARG A 138 3.29 15.83 -2.47
N TYR A 139 3.35 15.58 -1.17
CA TYR A 139 3.85 14.35 -0.55
C TYR A 139 2.73 13.47 -0.01
N LEU A 140 1.48 13.90 -0.13
CA LEU A 140 0.33 13.16 0.36
C LEU A 140 -0.22 12.22 -0.69
N ALA A 141 -0.54 11.02 -0.23
CA ALA A 141 -1.17 9.98 -1.01
C ALA A 141 -2.27 9.29 -0.19
N LYS A 142 -3.06 8.48 -0.84
CA LYS A 142 -3.97 7.53 -0.20
C LYS A 142 -3.52 6.12 -0.53
N ASP A 143 -3.58 5.25 0.46
CA ASP A 143 -3.44 3.82 0.24
C ASP A 143 -4.72 3.21 -0.37
N LYS A 144 -4.74 1.88 -0.57
CA LYS A 144 -5.87 1.16 -1.14
C LYS A 144 -7.12 1.23 -0.26
N GLN A 145 -6.97 1.36 1.05
CA GLN A 145 -8.05 1.49 2.04
C GLN A 145 -8.56 2.94 2.18
N GLY A 146 -7.92 3.89 1.51
CA GLY A 146 -8.26 5.31 1.57
C GLY A 146 -7.63 6.06 2.73
N GLN A 147 -6.73 5.43 3.49
CA GLN A 147 -6.00 6.08 4.58
C GLN A 147 -5.00 7.10 4.00
N LEU A 148 -4.83 8.22 4.70
CA LEU A 148 -3.87 9.24 4.30
C LEU A 148 -2.44 8.79 4.62
N VAL A 149 -1.56 8.93 3.63
CA VAL A 149 -0.15 8.55 3.73
C VAL A 149 0.73 9.73 3.35
N PHE A 150 1.73 10.02 4.16
CA PHE A 150 2.78 10.98 3.88
C PHE A 150 4.01 10.24 3.34
N LEU A 151 4.36 10.49 2.09
CA LEU A 151 5.52 9.92 1.42
C LEU A 151 6.73 10.84 1.65
N ALA A 152 7.47 10.64 2.73
CA ALA A 152 8.61 11.46 3.09
C ALA A 152 9.80 11.21 2.15
N ASP A 153 10.38 12.27 1.59
CA ASP A 153 11.52 12.17 0.68
C ASP A 153 12.85 11.92 1.39
N SER A 154 12.93 12.21 2.68
CA SER A 154 14.11 12.01 3.51
C SER A 154 13.77 11.82 4.98
N ALA A 155 14.69 11.24 5.75
CA ALA A 155 14.58 11.14 7.20
C ALA A 155 14.51 12.54 7.85
N PHE A 156 15.24 13.50 7.31
CA PHE A 156 15.21 14.89 7.78
C PHE A 156 13.83 15.52 7.60
N THR A 157 13.23 15.41 6.41
CA THR A 157 11.87 15.92 6.13
C THR A 157 10.84 15.27 7.04
N MET A 158 10.96 13.99 7.31
CA MET A 158 10.08 13.28 8.23
C MET A 158 10.20 13.83 9.65
N GLN A 159 11.42 13.95 10.17
CA GLN A 159 11.69 14.45 11.52
C GLN A 159 11.19 15.89 11.69
N MET A 160 11.50 16.77 10.74
CA MET A 160 11.04 18.18 10.76
C MET A 160 9.51 18.27 10.70
N THR A 161 8.86 17.37 9.97
CA THR A 161 7.39 17.32 9.89
C THR A 161 6.78 16.91 11.23
N GLN A 162 7.33 15.91 11.91
CA GLN A 162 6.89 15.50 13.25
C GLN A 162 7.08 16.59 14.30
N GLN A 163 8.19 17.33 14.21
CA GLN A 163 8.46 18.46 15.13
C GLN A 163 7.51 19.63 14.89
N LYS A 164 7.22 19.93 13.63
CA LYS A 164 6.35 21.07 13.28
C LYS A 164 4.88 20.79 13.55
N TYR A 165 4.44 19.55 13.41
CA TYR A 165 3.04 19.12 13.53
C TYR A 165 2.88 18.03 14.59
N PRO A 166 3.07 18.33 15.88
CA PRO A 166 3.11 17.34 16.95
C PRO A 166 1.76 16.62 17.17
N THR A 167 0.63 17.25 16.79
CA THR A 167 -0.69 16.64 16.87
C THR A 167 -1.04 15.73 15.67
N VAL A 168 -0.11 15.63 14.71
CA VAL A 168 -0.22 14.75 13.55
C VAL A 168 0.74 13.59 13.71
N LYS A 169 0.25 12.45 14.19
CA LYS A 169 1.09 11.27 14.38
C LYS A 169 1.40 10.60 13.04
N LEU A 170 2.64 10.15 12.89
CA LEU A 170 3.14 9.43 11.72
C LEU A 170 3.47 8.00 12.11
N HIS A 171 2.75 7.03 11.55
CA HIS A 171 2.96 5.61 11.77
C HIS A 171 3.67 4.99 10.58
N PHE A 172 4.47 3.94 10.81
CA PHE A 172 5.21 3.25 9.75
C PHE A 172 4.49 2.02 9.20
N THR A 173 3.32 1.73 9.73
CA THR A 173 2.42 0.66 9.27
C THR A 173 1.01 1.19 9.14
N SER A 174 0.16 0.52 8.38
CA SER A 174 -1.26 0.88 8.22
C SER A 174 -2.13 0.44 9.40
N GLU A 175 -1.58 -0.34 10.30
CA GLU A 175 -2.26 -0.89 11.48
C GLU A 175 -1.87 -0.06 12.72
N PHE A 176 -2.72 0.87 13.12
CA PHE A 176 -2.55 1.70 14.32
C PHE A 176 -3.89 2.05 14.97
#